data_e42bb76820359b134887547e6d33a9f7
#
_entry.id   e42bb76820359b134887547e6d33a9f7
#
_cell.length_a   1.000
_cell.length_b   1.000
_cell.length_c   1.000
_cell.angle_alpha   90.00
_cell.angle_beta   90.00
_cell.angle_gamma   90.00
#
_symmetry.space_group_name_H-M   'P 1'
#
loop_
_entity.id
_entity.type
_entity.pdbx_description
1 polymer ?
#
loop_
_entity_poly.entity_id
_entity_poly.type
_entity_poly.pdbx_seq_one_letter_code
_entity_poly.pdbx_strand_id
1 'polypeptide(L)'
;MKLREWNARLHGLVVFRSLLDDPVVAKLVDLTDRMEAGAPGYGPVCDAVAQFEAALFEHTTNWGSYLSAAVLEAETVCVRQAASGTLAPALQTALDSELAFLQALCGLTLDELLAAAGSATGQAQELAFLPRWETSGIDLPAAYAQRMSEVGKKGYGMFAKHHVFTVENGQLVPVKYPDPQRLSELPGYEKEREKVIANTKALLAGMPANTVLLYGDAGTGKSSAVKAIANEFAPEGLRLVEVKKNQLYQIPDLMDKLAANPLKFILFIDDLSFTANDDNFAALKAILEGSVGGRAKNIAVYATSNRRHLIKETLTDRTGDDIHEADTRQELMSLSARFGLTVTFQRPEKARFENILAELAKQHGIDMPMDQLLVKAEAFAIRAGGRSPRVAKQFIEQCEAGVQK
;
A
#
# COMPACT_ATOMS: atom_id res chain seq x y z
N MET A 1 -0.33 -40.20 1.65
CA MET A 1 -0.30 -39.92 0.18
C MET A 1 1.05 -40.39 -0.34
N LYS A 2 1.15 -40.96 -1.56
CA LYS A 2 2.44 -41.32 -2.17
C LYS A 2 3.12 -40.11 -2.73
N LEU A 3 4.46 -40.08 -2.80
CA LEU A 3 5.24 -38.95 -3.33
C LEU A 3 4.75 -38.49 -4.71
N ARG A 4 4.54 -39.44 -5.62
CA ARG A 4 3.98 -39.17 -6.96
C ARG A 4 2.64 -38.43 -6.94
N GLU A 5 1.81 -38.69 -5.93
CA GLU A 5 0.53 -38.01 -5.78
C GLU A 5 0.71 -36.56 -5.26
N TRP A 6 1.65 -36.35 -4.34
CA TRP A 6 2.03 -34.99 -3.91
C TRP A 6 2.52 -34.14 -5.08
N ASN A 7 3.47 -34.68 -5.82
CA ASN A 7 4.06 -34.02 -6.99
C ASN A 7 2.99 -33.69 -8.05
N ALA A 8 2.19 -34.70 -8.46
CA ALA A 8 1.14 -34.49 -9.45
C ALA A 8 0.11 -33.43 -9.04
N ARG A 9 -0.26 -33.37 -7.74
CA ARG A 9 -1.20 -32.38 -7.24
C ARG A 9 -0.58 -30.98 -7.16
N LEU A 10 0.70 -30.84 -6.80
CA LEU A 10 1.42 -29.57 -6.84
C LEU A 10 1.45 -29.00 -8.27
N HIS A 11 1.88 -29.82 -9.24
CA HIS A 11 1.88 -29.40 -10.65
C HIS A 11 0.47 -29.21 -11.23
N GLY A 12 -0.55 -29.83 -10.64
CA GLY A 12 -1.95 -29.78 -11.02
C GLY A 12 -2.74 -28.59 -10.47
N LEU A 13 -2.13 -27.70 -9.69
CA LEU A 13 -2.80 -26.51 -9.17
C LEU A 13 -3.28 -25.61 -10.31
N VAL A 14 -4.57 -25.27 -10.29
CA VAL A 14 -5.24 -24.39 -11.27
C VAL A 14 -5.65 -23.07 -10.65
N VAL A 15 -6.38 -23.12 -9.51
CA VAL A 15 -6.83 -21.93 -8.77
C VAL A 15 -5.65 -21.22 -8.13
N PHE A 16 -4.81 -21.96 -7.44
CA PHE A 16 -3.61 -21.46 -6.76
C PHE A 16 -2.34 -21.62 -7.59
N ARG A 17 -2.46 -21.54 -8.91
CA ARG A 17 -1.32 -21.72 -9.84
C ARG A 17 -0.15 -20.78 -9.55
N SER A 18 -0.42 -19.55 -9.13
CA SER A 18 0.59 -18.55 -8.78
C SER A 18 1.46 -18.92 -7.57
N LEU A 19 1.05 -19.88 -6.76
CA LEU A 19 1.90 -20.39 -5.67
C LEU A 19 3.16 -21.08 -6.19
N LEU A 20 3.15 -21.62 -7.41
CA LEU A 20 4.33 -22.25 -8.01
C LEU A 20 5.43 -21.24 -8.35
N ASP A 21 5.10 -19.95 -8.44
CA ASP A 21 6.05 -18.86 -8.65
C ASP A 21 6.59 -18.31 -7.31
N ASP A 22 6.05 -18.75 -6.18
CA ASP A 22 6.54 -18.38 -4.85
C ASP A 22 7.92 -19.02 -4.61
N PRO A 23 8.94 -18.25 -4.16
CA PRO A 23 10.32 -18.74 -4.04
C PRO A 23 10.47 -19.97 -3.15
N VAL A 24 9.70 -20.06 -2.07
CA VAL A 24 9.77 -21.18 -1.13
C VAL A 24 9.00 -22.39 -1.67
N VAL A 25 7.78 -22.18 -2.19
CA VAL A 25 6.97 -23.25 -2.78
C VAL A 25 7.69 -23.87 -3.99
N ALA A 26 8.33 -23.05 -4.83
CA ALA A 26 9.12 -23.55 -5.96
C ALA A 26 10.27 -24.49 -5.54
N LYS A 27 10.89 -24.24 -4.36
CA LYS A 27 11.89 -25.15 -3.80
C LYS A 27 11.29 -26.45 -3.29
N LEU A 28 10.08 -26.44 -2.75
CA LEU A 28 9.37 -27.66 -2.39
C LEU A 28 9.03 -28.49 -3.63
N VAL A 29 8.60 -27.84 -4.71
CA VAL A 29 8.33 -28.51 -6.00
C VAL A 29 9.61 -29.16 -6.52
N ASP A 30 10.73 -28.44 -6.59
CA ASP A 30 12.04 -28.98 -7.00
C ASP A 30 12.47 -30.19 -6.12
N LEU A 31 12.24 -30.11 -4.80
CA LEU A 31 12.50 -31.21 -3.88
C LEU A 31 11.67 -32.46 -4.24
N THR A 32 10.35 -32.28 -4.43
CA THR A 32 9.47 -33.42 -4.79
C THR A 32 9.80 -34.01 -6.16
N ASP A 33 10.16 -33.17 -7.14
CA ASP A 33 10.59 -33.58 -8.47
C ASP A 33 11.86 -34.45 -8.43
N ARG A 34 12.89 -34.00 -7.69
CA ARG A 34 14.17 -34.74 -7.54
C ARG A 34 13.96 -36.07 -6.81
N MET A 35 13.11 -36.08 -5.80
CA MET A 35 12.77 -37.32 -5.09
C MET A 35 12.02 -38.30 -5.99
N GLU A 36 11.07 -37.85 -6.82
CA GLU A 36 10.32 -38.71 -7.76
C GLU A 36 11.21 -39.25 -8.88
N ALA A 37 12.12 -38.42 -9.39
CA ALA A 37 13.07 -38.81 -10.44
C ALA A 37 14.02 -39.92 -9.98
N GLY A 38 14.05 -40.27 -8.66
CA GLY A 38 14.92 -41.30 -8.12
C GLY A 38 16.39 -40.97 -8.34
N ALA A 39 16.79 -39.71 -8.13
CA ALA A 39 18.17 -39.26 -8.36
C ALA A 39 19.18 -40.22 -7.71
N PRO A 40 20.16 -40.73 -8.45
CA PRO A 40 21.12 -41.67 -7.93
C PRO A 40 21.97 -40.99 -6.85
N GLY A 41 21.87 -41.49 -5.62
CA GLY A 41 22.63 -41.02 -4.47
C GLY A 41 21.89 -39.95 -3.65
N TYR A 42 22.43 -39.72 -2.50
CA TYR A 42 21.96 -38.98 -1.35
C TYR A 42 22.12 -37.45 -1.52
N GLY A 43 23.18 -37.01 -2.19
CA GLY A 43 23.54 -35.59 -2.34
C GLY A 43 22.46 -34.72 -2.98
N PRO A 44 21.83 -35.12 -4.10
CA PRO A 44 20.79 -34.30 -4.75
C PRO A 44 19.54 -34.05 -3.91
N VAL A 45 19.13 -35.04 -3.10
CA VAL A 45 17.97 -34.89 -2.18
C VAL A 45 18.37 -34.04 -0.98
N CYS A 46 19.55 -34.27 -0.40
CA CYS A 46 20.10 -33.44 0.67
C CYS A 46 20.20 -31.97 0.27
N ASP A 47 20.75 -31.69 -0.92
CA ASP A 47 20.86 -30.34 -1.47
C ASP A 47 19.47 -29.69 -1.64
N ALA A 48 18.50 -30.41 -2.17
CA ALA A 48 17.14 -29.89 -2.37
C ALA A 48 16.42 -29.60 -1.04
N VAL A 49 16.57 -30.46 -0.02
CA VAL A 49 16.04 -30.21 1.34
C VAL A 49 16.69 -28.95 1.91
N ALA A 50 18.02 -28.84 1.85
CA ALA A 50 18.74 -27.69 2.37
C ALA A 50 18.35 -26.39 1.65
N GLN A 51 18.13 -26.43 0.34
CA GLN A 51 17.66 -25.25 -0.42
C GLN A 51 16.23 -24.83 -0.03
N PHE A 52 15.34 -25.79 0.21
CA PHE A 52 13.99 -25.50 0.68
C PHE A 52 14.01 -24.89 2.08
N GLU A 53 14.74 -25.51 3.02
CA GLU A 53 14.87 -25.01 4.39
C GLU A 53 15.53 -23.63 4.44
N ALA A 54 16.59 -23.39 3.66
CA ALA A 54 17.22 -22.09 3.58
C ALA A 54 16.24 -21.02 3.09
N ALA A 55 15.48 -21.29 2.03
CA ALA A 55 14.48 -20.36 1.53
C ALA A 55 13.34 -20.11 2.54
N LEU A 56 12.88 -21.16 3.24
CA LEU A 56 11.84 -21.01 4.26
C LEU A 56 12.35 -20.21 5.47
N PHE A 57 13.56 -20.48 5.94
CA PHE A 57 14.10 -19.88 7.16
C PHE A 57 14.49 -18.40 6.99
N GLU A 58 14.58 -17.91 5.77
CA GLU A 58 14.63 -16.46 5.52
C GLU A 58 13.34 -15.74 5.99
N HIS A 59 12.23 -16.47 6.12
CA HIS A 59 10.93 -15.93 6.50
C HIS A 59 10.43 -16.45 7.85
N THR A 60 10.47 -17.76 8.07
CA THR A 60 9.99 -18.44 9.27
C THR A 60 10.51 -19.87 9.32
N THR A 61 10.53 -20.50 10.52
CA THR A 61 10.81 -21.94 10.68
C THR A 61 9.59 -22.82 10.46
N ASN A 62 8.38 -22.22 10.36
CA ASN A 62 7.13 -22.94 10.28
C ASN A 62 6.54 -22.91 8.86
N TRP A 63 6.62 -24.06 8.18
CA TRP A 63 6.11 -24.25 6.84
C TRP A 63 4.59 -24.05 6.73
N GLY A 64 3.83 -24.62 7.69
CA GLY A 64 2.37 -24.52 7.68
C GLY A 64 1.90 -23.05 7.78
N SER A 65 2.55 -22.26 8.60
CA SER A 65 2.29 -20.82 8.72
C SER A 65 2.65 -20.05 7.44
N TYR A 66 3.79 -20.40 6.82
CA TYR A 66 4.21 -19.78 5.57
C TYR A 66 3.23 -20.05 4.44
N LEU A 67 2.93 -21.34 4.19
CA LEU A 67 2.06 -21.74 3.09
C LEU A 67 0.64 -21.20 3.28
N SER A 68 0.09 -21.25 4.50
CA SER A 68 -1.23 -20.71 4.76
C SER A 68 -1.32 -19.19 4.50
N ALA A 69 -0.30 -18.43 4.88
CA ALA A 69 -0.23 -17.00 4.57
C ALA A 69 -0.18 -16.77 3.04
N ALA A 70 0.67 -17.52 2.33
CA ALA A 70 0.76 -17.42 0.87
C ALA A 70 -0.58 -17.76 0.18
N VAL A 71 -1.29 -18.78 0.62
CA VAL A 71 -2.62 -19.15 0.11
C VAL A 71 -3.65 -18.04 0.37
N LEU A 72 -3.69 -17.51 1.60
CA LEU A 72 -4.67 -16.50 1.99
C LEU A 72 -4.44 -15.14 1.29
N GLU A 73 -3.22 -14.86 0.85
CA GLU A 73 -2.85 -13.63 0.17
C GLU A 73 -2.84 -13.77 -1.37
N ALA A 74 -2.92 -15.00 -1.89
CA ALA A 74 -2.83 -15.27 -3.32
C ALA A 74 -3.88 -14.51 -4.13
N GLU A 75 -3.45 -13.96 -5.27
CA GLU A 75 -4.36 -13.42 -6.27
C GLU A 75 -4.85 -14.56 -7.16
N THR A 76 -6.09 -15.00 -6.95
CA THR A 76 -6.69 -16.09 -7.70
C THR A 76 -7.90 -15.63 -8.53
N VAL A 77 -8.28 -16.43 -9.52
CA VAL A 77 -9.52 -16.20 -10.28
C VAL A 77 -10.74 -16.22 -9.35
N CYS A 78 -10.72 -17.05 -8.31
CA CYS A 78 -11.81 -17.15 -7.33
C CYS A 78 -11.95 -15.87 -6.52
N VAL A 79 -10.83 -15.27 -6.04
CA VAL A 79 -10.84 -14.00 -5.32
C VAL A 79 -11.40 -12.87 -6.20
N ARG A 80 -10.97 -12.79 -7.46
CA ARG A 80 -11.44 -11.76 -8.40
C ARG A 80 -12.93 -11.91 -8.72
N GLN A 81 -13.42 -13.13 -8.92
CA GLN A 81 -14.84 -13.39 -9.19
C GLN A 81 -15.73 -13.22 -7.96
N ALA A 82 -15.27 -13.66 -6.79
CA ALA A 82 -16.02 -13.48 -5.55
C ALA A 82 -16.24 -11.99 -5.21
N ALA A 83 -15.29 -11.11 -5.57
CA ALA A 83 -15.46 -9.67 -5.43
C ALA A 83 -16.57 -9.10 -6.33
N SER A 84 -16.94 -9.79 -7.41
CA SER A 84 -17.96 -9.38 -8.38
C SER A 84 -19.28 -10.17 -8.31
N GLY A 85 -19.35 -11.27 -7.53
CA GLY A 85 -20.54 -12.10 -7.45
C GLY A 85 -20.28 -13.54 -7.00
N THR A 86 -21.14 -14.47 -7.44
CA THR A 86 -21.03 -15.90 -7.12
C THR A 86 -20.04 -16.63 -8.04
N LEU A 87 -19.25 -17.52 -7.46
CA LEU A 87 -18.34 -18.38 -8.22
C LEU A 87 -19.12 -19.39 -9.10
N ALA A 88 -18.60 -19.69 -10.28
CA ALA A 88 -19.10 -20.77 -11.11
C ALA A 88 -18.90 -22.11 -10.38
N PRO A 89 -19.87 -23.08 -10.47
CA PRO A 89 -19.79 -24.35 -9.73
C PRO A 89 -18.49 -25.15 -9.97
N ALA A 90 -17.97 -25.13 -11.20
CA ALA A 90 -16.72 -25.80 -11.53
C ALA A 90 -15.51 -25.16 -10.80
N LEU A 91 -15.48 -23.84 -10.68
CA LEU A 91 -14.44 -23.13 -9.91
C LEU A 91 -14.55 -23.40 -8.42
N GLN A 92 -15.78 -23.48 -7.88
CA GLN A 92 -15.99 -23.83 -6.47
C GLN A 92 -15.46 -25.23 -6.18
N THR A 93 -15.76 -26.20 -7.03
CA THR A 93 -15.26 -27.58 -6.88
C THR A 93 -13.72 -27.65 -6.94
N ALA A 94 -13.11 -26.90 -7.87
CA ALA A 94 -11.65 -26.83 -7.97
C ALA A 94 -11.04 -26.17 -6.72
N LEU A 95 -11.62 -25.06 -6.27
CA LEU A 95 -11.20 -24.36 -5.05
C LEU A 95 -11.23 -25.28 -3.82
N ASP A 96 -12.35 -25.97 -3.60
CA ASP A 96 -12.53 -26.85 -2.45
C ASP A 96 -11.51 -28.02 -2.47
N SER A 97 -11.28 -28.60 -3.65
CA SER A 97 -10.30 -29.68 -3.84
C SER A 97 -8.86 -29.21 -3.60
N GLU A 98 -8.49 -28.02 -4.10
CA GLU A 98 -7.15 -27.48 -3.92
C GLU A 98 -6.92 -27.02 -2.48
N LEU A 99 -7.91 -26.41 -1.82
CA LEU A 99 -7.81 -26.04 -0.40
C LEU A 99 -7.62 -27.28 0.49
N ALA A 100 -8.34 -28.36 0.23
CA ALA A 100 -8.16 -29.63 0.97
C ALA A 100 -6.75 -30.20 0.77
N PHE A 101 -6.21 -30.12 -0.43
CA PHE A 101 -4.83 -30.52 -0.73
C PHE A 101 -3.81 -29.62 -0.02
N LEU A 102 -3.96 -28.31 -0.13
CA LEU A 102 -3.07 -27.32 0.50
C LEU A 102 -3.13 -27.42 2.04
N GLN A 103 -4.30 -27.73 2.61
CA GLN A 103 -4.45 -28.05 4.02
C GLN A 103 -3.55 -29.22 4.44
N ALA A 104 -3.57 -30.32 3.67
CA ALA A 104 -2.70 -31.45 3.92
C ALA A 104 -1.21 -31.09 3.73
N LEU A 105 -0.91 -30.25 2.75
CA LEU A 105 0.44 -29.75 2.47
C LEU A 105 1.00 -28.87 3.60
N CYS A 106 0.17 -28.09 4.28
CA CYS A 106 0.58 -27.29 5.46
C CYS A 106 1.13 -28.15 6.60
N GLY A 107 0.64 -29.37 6.74
CA GLY A 107 1.11 -30.31 7.76
C GLY A 107 2.28 -31.20 7.32
N LEU A 108 2.76 -31.07 6.09
CA LEU A 108 3.79 -31.95 5.54
C LEU A 108 5.12 -31.75 6.24
N THR A 109 5.65 -32.84 6.84
CA THR A 109 6.98 -32.90 7.44
C THR A 109 7.99 -33.54 6.48
N LEU A 110 9.30 -33.34 6.73
CA LEU A 110 10.35 -34.01 5.97
C LEU A 110 10.26 -35.53 6.12
N ASP A 111 9.97 -36.03 7.33
CA ASP A 111 9.90 -37.48 7.61
C ASP A 111 8.71 -38.15 6.86
N GLU A 112 7.57 -37.46 6.77
CA GLU A 112 6.43 -37.89 5.95
C GLU A 112 6.75 -37.89 4.45
N LEU A 113 7.48 -36.90 3.99
CA LEU A 113 7.91 -36.78 2.58
C LEU A 113 8.87 -37.93 2.23
N LEU A 114 9.87 -38.21 3.08
CA LEU A 114 10.80 -39.32 2.92
C LEU A 114 10.09 -40.66 2.95
N ALA A 115 9.14 -40.84 3.88
CA ALA A 115 8.34 -42.06 3.95
C ALA A 115 7.47 -42.26 2.69
N ALA A 116 6.89 -41.17 2.15
CA ALA A 116 6.12 -41.19 0.91
C ALA A 116 6.95 -41.54 -0.33
N ALA A 117 8.23 -41.27 -0.33
CA ALA A 117 9.16 -41.62 -1.39
C ALA A 117 9.51 -43.12 -1.41
N GLY A 118 9.04 -43.90 -0.42
CA GLY A 118 9.39 -45.31 -0.29
C GLY A 118 10.85 -45.55 0.09
N SER A 119 11.53 -44.53 0.50
CA SER A 119 12.91 -44.57 0.99
C SER A 119 12.88 -45.23 2.38
N ALA A 120 13.25 -46.48 2.45
CA ALA A 120 13.35 -47.18 3.72
C ALA A 120 14.22 -46.40 4.72
N THR A 121 13.97 -46.63 5.98
CA THR A 121 14.61 -46.11 7.20
C THR A 121 16.06 -45.61 7.15
N GLY A 122 16.84 -45.96 6.12
CA GLY A 122 18.22 -45.51 5.90
C GLY A 122 18.33 -44.02 5.52
N GLN A 123 17.51 -43.50 4.59
CA GLN A 123 17.65 -42.11 4.12
C GLN A 123 17.21 -41.10 5.18
N ALA A 124 16.23 -41.41 6.00
CA ALA A 124 15.82 -40.54 7.10
C ALA A 124 16.92 -40.39 8.16
N GLN A 125 17.67 -41.46 8.47
CA GLN A 125 18.82 -41.41 9.37
C GLN A 125 20.00 -40.66 8.79
N GLU A 126 20.21 -40.80 7.53
CA GLU A 126 21.30 -40.14 6.81
C GLU A 126 21.08 -38.62 6.68
N LEU A 127 19.82 -38.12 6.61
CA LEU A 127 19.43 -36.72 6.63
C LEU A 127 19.15 -36.17 8.04
N ALA A 128 19.46 -36.92 9.10
CA ALA A 128 19.20 -36.51 10.48
C ALA A 128 19.99 -35.29 10.94
N PHE A 129 21.08 -34.96 10.24
CA PHE A 129 21.91 -33.77 10.53
C PHE A 129 21.31 -32.45 10.00
N LEU A 130 20.34 -32.51 9.05
CA LEU A 130 19.66 -31.31 8.57
C LEU A 130 18.66 -30.83 9.63
N PRO A 131 18.46 -29.52 9.74
CA PRO A 131 17.37 -28.98 10.55
C PRO A 131 16.02 -29.53 10.08
N ARG A 132 15.00 -29.37 10.88
CA ARG A 132 13.63 -29.76 10.54
C ARG A 132 12.77 -28.53 10.58
N TRP A 133 11.99 -28.32 9.51
CA TRP A 133 10.95 -27.28 9.58
C TRP A 133 9.80 -27.72 10.49
N GLU A 134 9.19 -26.73 11.11
CA GLU A 134 8.00 -26.91 11.92
C GLU A 134 6.73 -26.87 11.05
N THR A 135 5.66 -27.49 11.56
CA THR A 135 4.34 -27.41 10.95
C THR A 135 3.33 -26.91 11.98
N SER A 136 2.31 -26.18 11.54
CA SER A 136 1.20 -25.76 12.38
C SER A 136 -0.11 -26.26 11.79
N GLY A 137 -0.99 -26.73 12.67
CA GLY A 137 -2.37 -27.06 12.29
C GLY A 137 -3.16 -25.77 12.11
N ILE A 138 -3.70 -25.58 10.92
CA ILE A 138 -4.65 -24.50 10.59
C ILE A 138 -5.83 -25.16 9.87
N ASP A 139 -7.04 -24.69 10.13
CA ASP A 139 -8.19 -24.99 9.26
C ASP A 139 -8.16 -24.01 8.08
N LEU A 140 -7.42 -24.38 7.03
CA LEU A 140 -7.21 -23.54 5.87
C LEU A 140 -8.51 -23.21 5.10
N PRO A 141 -9.44 -24.17 4.88
CA PRO A 141 -10.74 -23.87 4.28
C PRO A 141 -11.55 -22.84 5.07
N ALA A 142 -11.64 -22.99 6.39
CA ALA A 142 -12.33 -22.00 7.25
C ALA A 142 -11.62 -20.63 7.25
N ALA A 143 -10.29 -20.61 7.36
CA ALA A 143 -9.51 -19.40 7.29
C ALA A 143 -9.65 -18.69 5.93
N TYR A 144 -9.69 -19.46 4.82
CA TYR A 144 -9.91 -18.92 3.49
C TYR A 144 -11.33 -18.34 3.34
N ALA A 145 -12.36 -19.03 3.81
CA ALA A 145 -13.73 -18.53 3.79
C ALA A 145 -13.87 -17.21 4.58
N GLN A 146 -13.25 -17.13 5.77
CA GLN A 146 -13.17 -15.88 6.54
C GLN A 146 -12.43 -14.79 5.75
N ARG A 147 -11.27 -15.12 5.17
CA ARG A 147 -10.47 -14.20 4.38
C ARG A 147 -11.26 -13.64 3.20
N MET A 148 -12.05 -14.48 2.53
CA MET A 148 -12.92 -14.06 1.42
C MET A 148 -14.01 -13.09 1.88
N SER A 149 -14.59 -13.27 3.07
CA SER A 149 -15.54 -12.30 3.64
C SER A 149 -14.92 -10.93 3.96
N GLU A 150 -13.62 -10.90 4.16
CA GLU A 150 -12.84 -9.70 4.51
C GLU A 150 -12.05 -9.12 3.32
N VAL A 151 -12.21 -9.65 2.11
CA VAL A 151 -11.40 -9.26 0.94
C VAL A 151 -11.49 -7.77 0.63
N GLY A 152 -12.63 -7.14 0.90
CA GLY A 152 -12.84 -5.70 0.75
C GLY A 152 -12.04 -4.84 1.74
N LYS A 153 -11.49 -5.43 2.80
CA LYS A 153 -10.62 -4.76 3.78
C LYS A 153 -9.17 -5.16 3.62
N LYS A 154 -8.93 -6.45 3.50
CA LYS A 154 -7.57 -7.01 3.49
C LYS A 154 -6.93 -7.05 2.09
N GLY A 155 -7.75 -7.02 1.03
CA GLY A 155 -7.26 -7.13 -0.35
C GLY A 155 -6.71 -8.52 -0.69
N TYR A 156 -6.02 -8.64 -1.80
CA TYR A 156 -5.33 -9.84 -2.29
C TYR A 156 -4.08 -9.45 -3.08
N GLY A 157 -3.20 -10.41 -3.35
CA GLY A 157 -1.94 -10.19 -4.06
C GLY A 157 -1.09 -9.11 -3.37
N MET A 158 -0.54 -8.19 -4.14
CA MET A 158 0.28 -7.10 -3.60
C MET A 158 -0.49 -6.16 -2.66
N PHE A 159 -1.81 -6.05 -2.83
CA PHE A 159 -2.65 -5.20 -1.98
C PHE A 159 -2.91 -5.78 -0.58
N ALA A 160 -2.70 -7.09 -0.39
CA ALA A 160 -2.73 -7.72 0.92
C ALA A 160 -1.48 -7.36 1.76
N LYS A 161 -0.34 -7.22 1.10
CA LYS A 161 0.98 -6.98 1.73
C LYS A 161 1.29 -5.50 1.91
N HIS A 162 0.80 -4.66 1.01
CA HIS A 162 1.15 -3.24 0.95
C HIS A 162 -0.09 -2.37 0.88
N HIS A 163 -0.01 -1.17 1.44
CA HIS A 163 -1.10 -0.19 1.41
C HIS A 163 -0.72 1.12 0.70
N VAL A 164 0.56 1.32 0.38
CA VAL A 164 1.05 2.47 -0.39
C VAL A 164 1.76 1.99 -1.65
N PHE A 165 1.41 2.60 -2.77
CA PHE A 165 1.93 2.27 -4.10
C PHE A 165 2.38 3.54 -4.82
N THR A 166 3.30 3.37 -5.76
CA THR A 166 3.65 4.37 -6.77
C THR A 166 3.40 3.79 -8.17
N VAL A 167 3.50 4.64 -9.17
CA VAL A 167 3.35 4.23 -10.57
C VAL A 167 4.70 4.26 -11.26
N GLU A 168 5.09 3.14 -11.87
CA GLU A 168 6.31 3.04 -12.68
C GLU A 168 5.96 2.35 -14.02
N ASN A 169 6.24 3.01 -15.14
CA ASN A 169 5.94 2.49 -16.48
C ASN A 169 4.49 2.00 -16.67
N GLY A 170 3.52 2.72 -16.06
CA GLY A 170 2.09 2.36 -16.15
C GLY A 170 1.68 1.17 -15.28
N GLN A 171 2.57 0.69 -14.41
CA GLN A 171 2.29 -0.39 -13.46
C GLN A 171 2.33 0.13 -12.03
N LEU A 172 1.54 -0.49 -11.15
CA LEU A 172 1.60 -0.23 -9.72
C LEU A 172 2.79 -0.95 -9.10
N VAL A 173 3.60 -0.22 -8.36
CA VAL A 173 4.74 -0.75 -7.61
C VAL A 173 4.56 -0.45 -6.13
N PRO A 174 4.66 -1.45 -5.25
CA PRO A 174 4.51 -1.24 -3.82
C PRO A 174 5.69 -0.43 -3.25
N VAL A 175 5.38 0.51 -2.37
CA VAL A 175 6.39 1.24 -1.60
C VAL A 175 6.79 0.39 -0.41
N LYS A 176 8.05 -0.09 -0.38
CA LYS A 176 8.55 -0.98 0.69
C LYS A 176 8.56 -0.33 2.07
N TYR A 177 8.91 0.94 2.14
CA TYR A 177 9.03 1.73 3.38
C TYR A 177 8.20 3.00 3.25
N PRO A 178 6.85 2.92 3.37
CA PRO A 178 6.01 4.11 3.35
C PRO A 178 6.28 4.98 4.58
N ASP A 179 6.04 6.29 4.44
CA ASP A 179 6.09 7.24 5.56
C ASP A 179 5.13 6.76 6.68
N PRO A 180 5.61 6.45 7.90
CA PRO A 180 4.78 5.86 8.96
C PRO A 180 3.88 6.89 9.68
N GLN A 181 3.81 8.13 9.20
CA GLN A 181 3.10 9.24 9.81
C GLN A 181 1.66 8.85 10.22
N ARG A 182 1.29 9.15 11.47
CA ARG A 182 -0.05 8.92 12.01
C ARG A 182 -0.81 10.22 12.20
N LEU A 183 -2.14 10.15 12.22
CA LEU A 183 -2.99 11.33 12.47
C LEU A 183 -2.74 11.94 13.86
N SER A 184 -2.46 11.11 14.86
CA SER A 184 -2.13 11.54 16.22
C SER A 184 -0.82 12.33 16.34
N GLU A 185 0.08 12.19 15.36
CA GLU A 185 1.39 12.86 15.32
C GLU A 185 1.35 14.20 14.59
N LEU A 186 0.18 14.61 14.11
CA LEU A 186 -0.04 15.85 13.34
C LEU A 186 -0.81 16.88 14.18
N PRO A 187 -0.19 17.63 15.07
CA PRO A 187 -0.89 18.68 15.82
C PRO A 187 -1.29 19.84 14.92
N GLY A 188 -2.41 20.46 15.24
CA GLY A 188 -3.01 21.55 14.47
C GLY A 188 -3.74 21.09 13.21
N TYR A 189 -4.58 21.92 12.66
CA TYR A 189 -5.41 21.68 11.45
C TYR A 189 -6.41 20.51 11.60
N GLU A 190 -6.86 20.21 12.80
CA GLU A 190 -7.82 19.14 13.07
C GLU A 190 -9.11 19.32 12.26
N LYS A 191 -9.68 20.53 12.26
CA LYS A 191 -10.90 20.87 11.53
C LYS A 191 -10.74 20.73 10.01
N GLU A 192 -9.58 21.08 9.50
CA GLU A 192 -9.24 20.92 8.09
C GLU A 192 -9.12 19.44 7.74
N ARG A 193 -8.45 18.64 8.57
CA ARG A 193 -8.31 17.19 8.38
C ARG A 193 -9.63 16.44 8.53
N GLU A 194 -10.50 16.83 9.48
CA GLU A 194 -11.80 16.22 9.67
C GLU A 194 -12.65 16.19 8.40
N LYS A 195 -12.58 17.24 7.57
CA LYS A 195 -13.27 17.29 6.27
C LYS A 195 -12.75 16.22 5.30
N VAL A 196 -11.43 16.06 5.24
CA VAL A 196 -10.77 15.05 4.38
C VAL A 196 -11.06 13.64 4.89
N ILE A 197 -11.02 13.44 6.22
CA ILE A 197 -11.37 12.18 6.88
C ILE A 197 -12.83 11.82 6.62
N ALA A 198 -13.76 12.75 6.73
CA ALA A 198 -15.16 12.50 6.45
C ALA A 198 -15.40 12.06 5.00
N ASN A 199 -14.72 12.71 4.03
CA ASN A 199 -14.75 12.31 2.63
C ASN A 199 -14.16 10.91 2.40
N THR A 200 -13.04 10.58 3.09
CA THR A 200 -12.42 9.25 3.03
C THR A 200 -13.32 8.17 3.62
N LYS A 201 -14.00 8.46 4.75
CA LYS A 201 -14.98 7.54 5.35
C LYS A 201 -16.18 7.29 4.43
N ALA A 202 -16.63 8.31 3.69
CA ALA A 202 -17.67 8.15 2.67
C ALA A 202 -17.20 7.19 1.56
N LEU A 203 -15.95 7.34 1.07
CA LEU A 203 -15.36 6.41 0.12
C LEU A 203 -15.34 4.96 0.66
N LEU A 204 -14.88 4.76 1.90
CA LEU A 204 -14.81 3.45 2.54
C LEU A 204 -16.20 2.81 2.68
N ALA A 205 -17.20 3.61 3.02
CA ALA A 205 -18.59 3.17 3.10
C ALA A 205 -19.27 2.92 1.73
N GLY A 206 -18.54 3.11 0.61
CA GLY A 206 -19.09 2.97 -0.74
C GLY A 206 -20.05 4.07 -1.14
N MET A 207 -20.10 5.15 -0.35
CA MET A 207 -20.87 6.36 -0.67
C MET A 207 -20.10 7.25 -1.66
N PRO A 208 -20.79 8.18 -2.35
CA PRO A 208 -20.10 9.14 -3.22
C PRO A 208 -19.07 9.94 -2.44
N ALA A 209 -17.82 9.88 -2.89
CA ALA A 209 -16.72 10.67 -2.37
C ALA A 209 -16.26 11.70 -3.41
N ASN A 210 -15.89 12.87 -2.93
CA ASN A 210 -15.46 13.96 -3.79
C ASN A 210 -13.96 13.81 -4.15
N THR A 211 -13.57 14.42 -5.27
CA THR A 211 -12.19 14.79 -5.52
C THR A 211 -11.78 15.89 -4.55
N VAL A 212 -10.60 15.79 -3.95
CA VAL A 212 -10.15 16.68 -2.88
C VAL A 212 -8.92 17.48 -3.31
N LEU A 213 -8.96 18.79 -3.11
CA LEU A 213 -7.81 19.67 -3.23
C LEU A 213 -7.43 20.24 -1.86
N LEU A 214 -6.26 19.89 -1.36
CA LEU A 214 -5.65 20.52 -0.20
C LEU A 214 -4.70 21.61 -0.70
N TYR A 215 -5.01 22.86 -0.48
CA TYR A 215 -4.12 23.95 -0.89
C TYR A 215 -3.73 24.84 0.29
N GLY A 216 -2.66 25.62 0.11
CA GLY A 216 -2.17 26.55 1.10
C GLY A 216 -0.65 26.57 1.21
N ASP A 217 -0.13 27.26 2.23
CA ASP A 217 1.30 27.51 2.38
C ASP A 217 2.12 26.21 2.47
N ALA A 218 3.39 26.31 2.02
CA ALA A 218 4.32 25.20 2.13
C ALA A 218 4.60 24.83 3.60
N GLY A 219 4.77 23.53 3.88
CA GLY A 219 5.10 23.06 5.23
C GLY A 219 3.93 23.03 6.22
N THR A 220 2.68 23.21 5.79
CA THR A 220 1.49 23.17 6.64
C THR A 220 0.94 21.78 6.89
N GLY A 221 1.54 20.72 6.33
CA GLY A 221 1.17 19.34 6.60
C GLY A 221 0.12 18.76 5.63
N LYS A 222 -0.13 19.37 4.47
CA LYS A 222 -1.09 18.87 3.47
C LYS A 222 -0.82 17.42 3.04
N SER A 223 0.38 17.15 2.54
CA SER A 223 0.79 15.80 2.08
C SER A 223 0.86 14.82 3.23
N SER A 224 1.38 15.25 4.40
CA SER A 224 1.40 14.44 5.62
C SER A 224 -0.01 14.02 6.06
N ALA A 225 -1.01 14.91 5.93
CA ALA A 225 -2.39 14.60 6.27
C ALA A 225 -2.95 13.48 5.38
N VAL A 226 -2.70 13.50 4.06
CA VAL A 226 -3.15 12.44 3.13
C VAL A 226 -2.45 11.11 3.44
N LYS A 227 -1.13 11.13 3.67
CA LYS A 227 -0.36 9.93 4.03
C LYS A 227 -0.81 9.33 5.37
N ALA A 228 -1.02 10.18 6.38
CA ALA A 228 -1.52 9.75 7.69
C ALA A 228 -2.94 9.15 7.61
N ILE A 229 -3.83 9.73 6.79
CA ILE A 229 -5.16 9.16 6.51
C ILE A 229 -5.03 7.79 5.85
N ALA A 230 -4.14 7.63 4.89
CA ALA A 230 -3.91 6.35 4.23
C ALA A 230 -3.43 5.27 5.21
N ASN A 231 -2.51 5.61 6.10
CA ASN A 231 -2.01 4.70 7.15
C ASN A 231 -3.09 4.32 8.16
N GLU A 232 -3.89 5.31 8.60
CA GLU A 232 -4.96 5.10 9.60
C GLU A 232 -6.06 4.17 9.08
N PHE A 233 -6.48 4.35 7.82
CA PHE A 233 -7.58 3.60 7.23
C PHE A 233 -7.15 2.40 6.37
N ALA A 234 -5.85 2.07 6.31
CA ALA A 234 -5.36 0.87 5.63
C ALA A 234 -6.02 -0.43 6.14
N PRO A 235 -6.24 -0.63 7.47
CA PRO A 235 -6.95 -1.81 7.98
C PRO A 235 -8.43 -1.88 7.55
N GLU A 236 -9.03 -0.75 7.21
CA GLU A 236 -10.41 -0.67 6.71
C GLU A 236 -10.54 -0.87 5.19
N GLY A 237 -9.41 -1.10 4.51
CA GLY A 237 -9.36 -1.40 3.07
C GLY A 237 -8.94 -0.22 2.20
N LEU A 238 -8.41 0.85 2.77
CA LEU A 238 -7.86 1.96 1.99
C LEU A 238 -6.48 1.63 1.45
N ARG A 239 -6.23 2.04 0.22
CA ARG A 239 -4.90 1.99 -0.41
C ARG A 239 -4.57 3.35 -1.03
N LEU A 240 -3.31 3.77 -0.91
CA LEU A 240 -2.80 5.01 -1.48
C LEU A 240 -1.97 4.69 -2.73
N VAL A 241 -2.25 5.37 -3.82
CA VAL A 241 -1.46 5.31 -5.05
C VAL A 241 -0.93 6.71 -5.34
N GLU A 242 0.36 6.91 -5.12
CA GLU A 242 1.01 8.18 -5.44
C GLU A 242 1.31 8.25 -6.94
N VAL A 243 0.79 9.29 -7.60
CA VAL A 243 0.95 9.54 -9.04
C VAL A 243 1.69 10.86 -9.22
N LYS A 244 2.82 10.82 -9.91
CA LYS A 244 3.61 12.02 -10.23
C LYS A 244 2.88 12.85 -11.30
N LYS A 245 3.08 14.15 -11.28
CA LYS A 245 2.46 15.09 -12.23
C LYS A 245 2.66 14.68 -13.70
N ASN A 246 3.85 14.23 -14.08
CA ASN A 246 4.15 13.77 -15.43
C ASN A 246 3.54 12.41 -15.80
N GLN A 247 2.78 11.79 -14.89
CA GLN A 247 2.11 10.51 -15.08
C GLN A 247 0.58 10.63 -15.09
N LEU A 248 0.04 11.85 -15.07
CA LEU A 248 -1.42 12.09 -15.02
C LEU A 248 -2.16 11.42 -16.18
N TYR A 249 -1.54 11.32 -17.35
CA TYR A 249 -2.11 10.64 -18.52
C TYR A 249 -2.34 9.13 -18.33
N GLN A 250 -1.70 8.54 -17.31
CA GLN A 250 -1.84 7.09 -16.99
C GLN A 250 -3.01 6.83 -16.02
N ILE A 251 -3.57 7.87 -15.39
CA ILE A 251 -4.63 7.72 -14.37
C ILE A 251 -5.89 7.04 -14.93
N PRO A 252 -6.41 7.34 -16.13
CA PRO A 252 -7.58 6.64 -16.65
C PRO A 252 -7.38 5.12 -16.70
N ASP A 253 -6.28 4.65 -17.27
CA ASP A 253 -5.95 3.22 -17.35
C ASP A 253 -5.79 2.56 -15.98
N LEU A 254 -5.23 3.31 -15.01
CA LEU A 254 -5.12 2.85 -13.62
C LEU A 254 -6.50 2.74 -12.96
N MET A 255 -7.37 3.71 -13.20
CA MET A 255 -8.74 3.68 -12.68
C MET A 255 -9.51 2.48 -13.20
N ASP A 256 -9.40 2.16 -14.49
CA ASP A 256 -10.04 1.00 -15.10
C ASP A 256 -9.52 -0.31 -14.50
N LYS A 257 -8.22 -0.44 -14.30
CA LYS A 257 -7.59 -1.61 -13.66
C LYS A 257 -8.04 -1.79 -12.20
N LEU A 258 -8.21 -0.67 -11.46
CA LEU A 258 -8.59 -0.68 -10.05
C LEU A 258 -10.09 -0.75 -9.83
N ALA A 259 -10.92 -0.42 -10.82
CA ALA A 259 -12.37 -0.33 -10.68
C ALA A 259 -13.03 -1.64 -10.22
N ALA A 260 -12.51 -2.78 -10.67
CA ALA A 260 -13.00 -4.10 -10.29
C ALA A 260 -12.44 -4.61 -8.94
N ASN A 261 -11.50 -3.90 -8.32
CA ASN A 261 -10.91 -4.30 -7.04
C ASN A 261 -11.87 -3.95 -5.88
N PRO A 262 -12.09 -4.84 -4.91
CA PRO A 262 -13.00 -4.59 -3.78
C PRO A 262 -12.49 -3.52 -2.79
N LEU A 263 -11.19 -3.23 -2.80
CA LEU A 263 -10.58 -2.21 -1.96
C LEU A 263 -10.94 -0.78 -2.41
N LYS A 264 -10.64 0.18 -1.56
CA LYS A 264 -10.80 1.61 -1.84
C LYS A 264 -9.45 2.27 -2.09
N PHE A 265 -9.39 3.17 -3.06
CA PHE A 265 -8.15 3.78 -3.50
C PHE A 265 -8.21 5.30 -3.45
N ILE A 266 -7.15 5.91 -2.93
CA ILE A 266 -6.87 7.33 -3.12
C ILE A 266 -5.75 7.42 -4.16
N LEU A 267 -6.04 8.03 -5.31
CA LEU A 267 -5.02 8.46 -6.25
C LEU A 267 -4.50 9.81 -5.80
N PHE A 268 -3.26 9.84 -5.34
CA PHE A 268 -2.67 11.01 -4.70
C PHE A 268 -1.68 11.72 -5.62
N ILE A 269 -1.93 13.00 -5.88
CA ILE A 269 -1.09 13.87 -6.70
C ILE A 269 -0.50 14.94 -5.78
N ASP A 270 0.78 14.79 -5.45
CA ASP A 270 1.45 15.75 -4.55
C ASP A 270 2.05 16.93 -5.31
N ASP A 271 2.01 18.12 -4.69
CA ASP A 271 2.55 19.40 -5.18
C ASP A 271 2.10 19.77 -6.62
N LEU A 272 0.79 19.67 -6.85
CA LEU A 272 0.18 19.97 -8.13
C LEU A 272 0.29 21.46 -8.46
N SER A 273 0.97 21.79 -9.55
CA SER A 273 1.10 23.14 -10.09
C SER A 273 1.32 23.11 -11.59
N PHE A 274 0.69 24.02 -12.33
CA PHE A 274 0.80 24.12 -13.79
C PHE A 274 1.44 25.42 -14.21
N THR A 275 2.07 25.42 -15.37
CA THR A 275 2.40 26.59 -16.17
C THR A 275 1.38 26.72 -17.30
N ALA A 276 1.30 27.86 -17.94
CA ALA A 276 0.30 28.15 -18.99
C ALA A 276 0.28 27.10 -20.14
N ASN A 277 1.43 26.50 -20.45
CA ASN A 277 1.59 25.54 -21.55
C ASN A 277 1.90 24.10 -21.06
N ASP A 278 1.23 23.64 -19.99
CA ASP A 278 1.50 22.33 -19.42
C ASP A 278 0.54 21.27 -19.99
N ASP A 279 1.05 20.34 -20.79
CA ASP A 279 0.27 19.26 -21.41
C ASP A 279 -0.49 18.39 -20.40
N ASN A 280 -0.01 18.34 -19.15
CA ASN A 280 -0.66 17.59 -18.07
C ASN A 280 -1.99 18.22 -17.60
N PHE A 281 -2.27 19.46 -17.99
CA PHE A 281 -3.51 20.16 -17.67
C PHE A 281 -4.74 19.45 -18.27
N ALA A 282 -4.66 19.10 -19.57
CA ALA A 282 -5.75 18.41 -20.26
C ALA A 282 -6.02 17.02 -19.62
N ALA A 283 -4.95 16.32 -19.21
CA ALA A 283 -5.08 15.04 -18.52
C ALA A 283 -5.81 15.18 -17.18
N LEU A 284 -5.44 16.20 -16.36
CA LEU A 284 -6.12 16.44 -15.10
C LEU A 284 -7.59 16.84 -15.29
N LYS A 285 -7.87 17.67 -16.29
CA LYS A 285 -9.25 18.06 -16.64
C LYS A 285 -10.10 16.84 -16.94
N ALA A 286 -9.62 15.92 -17.78
CA ALA A 286 -10.30 14.67 -18.10
C ALA A 286 -10.56 13.80 -16.87
N ILE A 287 -9.60 13.72 -15.95
CA ILE A 287 -9.73 12.98 -14.68
C ILE A 287 -10.82 13.57 -13.77
N LEU A 288 -10.87 14.92 -13.67
CA LEU A 288 -11.82 15.61 -12.79
C LEU A 288 -13.24 15.64 -13.37
N GLU A 289 -13.39 15.71 -14.69
CA GLU A 289 -14.68 15.67 -15.39
C GLU A 289 -15.30 14.27 -15.39
N GLY A 290 -14.46 13.23 -15.23
CA GLY A 290 -14.82 11.84 -15.38
C GLY A 290 -14.74 11.39 -16.83
N SER A 291 -14.30 10.15 -17.06
CA SER A 291 -14.36 9.51 -18.39
C SER A 291 -15.81 9.18 -18.74
N VAL A 292 -16.10 8.95 -20.00
CA VAL A 292 -17.41 8.56 -20.54
C VAL A 292 -18.02 7.34 -19.83
N GLY A 293 -17.19 6.51 -19.16
CA GLY A 293 -17.58 5.30 -18.43
C GLY A 293 -18.08 5.54 -16.98
N GLY A 294 -18.14 6.78 -16.49
CA GLY A 294 -18.52 7.08 -15.11
C GLY A 294 -17.37 6.94 -14.11
N ARG A 295 -17.52 7.56 -12.92
CA ARG A 295 -16.49 7.45 -11.85
C ARG A 295 -16.55 6.09 -11.19
N ALA A 296 -15.41 5.43 -11.07
CA ALA A 296 -15.29 4.22 -10.27
C ALA A 296 -15.63 4.55 -8.79
N LYS A 297 -16.61 3.84 -8.23
CA LYS A 297 -17.13 4.09 -6.87
C LYS A 297 -16.13 3.79 -5.74
N ASN A 298 -15.05 3.15 -6.07
CA ASN A 298 -14.00 2.75 -5.13
C ASN A 298 -12.73 3.60 -5.23
N ILE A 299 -12.73 4.68 -6.03
CA ILE A 299 -11.56 5.51 -6.28
C ILE A 299 -11.90 6.98 -6.03
N ALA A 300 -11.03 7.68 -5.28
CA ALA A 300 -11.06 9.14 -5.13
C ALA A 300 -9.71 9.74 -5.51
N VAL A 301 -9.71 10.95 -6.08
CA VAL A 301 -8.49 11.67 -6.44
C VAL A 301 -8.25 12.78 -5.41
N TYR A 302 -7.09 12.75 -4.76
CA TYR A 302 -6.65 13.76 -3.81
C TYR A 302 -5.42 14.45 -4.37
N ALA A 303 -5.42 15.78 -4.32
CA ALA A 303 -4.29 16.59 -4.77
C ALA A 303 -3.87 17.58 -3.69
N THR A 304 -2.57 17.85 -3.61
CA THR A 304 -2.07 18.98 -2.82
C THR A 304 -1.53 20.07 -3.74
N SER A 305 -1.60 21.32 -3.30
CA SER A 305 -0.98 22.45 -4.00
C SER A 305 -0.52 23.51 -3.02
N ASN A 306 0.54 24.19 -3.35
CA ASN A 306 0.98 25.37 -2.61
C ASN A 306 0.27 26.65 -3.11
N ARG A 307 -0.64 26.53 -4.08
CA ARG A 307 -1.36 27.65 -4.70
C ARG A 307 -2.85 27.35 -4.84
N ARG A 308 -3.67 28.38 -4.58
CA ARG A 308 -5.14 28.24 -4.67
C ARG A 308 -5.62 27.91 -6.07
N HIS A 309 -5.03 28.52 -7.07
CA HIS A 309 -5.46 28.40 -8.47
C HIS A 309 -4.57 27.49 -9.31
N LEU A 310 -3.67 26.71 -8.68
CA LEU A 310 -2.78 25.74 -9.34
C LEU A 310 -1.78 26.35 -10.35
N ILE A 311 -1.61 27.69 -10.39
CA ILE A 311 -0.81 28.42 -11.38
C ILE A 311 0.49 28.92 -10.79
N LYS A 312 1.59 28.81 -11.52
CA LYS A 312 2.84 29.56 -11.28
C LYS A 312 2.76 30.89 -12.04
N GLU A 313 2.60 32.00 -11.33
CA GLU A 313 2.80 33.34 -11.92
C GLU A 313 4.30 33.58 -12.08
N THR A 314 4.77 33.91 -13.29
CA THR A 314 6.10 34.40 -13.51
C THR A 314 6.06 35.94 -13.57
N LEU A 315 7.16 36.62 -13.18
CA LEU A 315 7.23 38.09 -13.22
C LEU A 315 7.06 38.66 -14.64
N THR A 316 7.35 37.86 -15.66
CA THR A 316 7.14 38.15 -17.08
C THR A 316 5.66 38.16 -17.49
N ASP A 317 4.79 37.44 -16.75
CA ASP A 317 3.35 37.40 -17.05
C ASP A 317 2.58 38.69 -16.71
N ARG A 318 3.28 39.69 -16.13
CA ARG A 318 2.71 41.02 -15.79
C ARG A 318 2.86 42.08 -16.89
N THR A 319 3.55 41.78 -17.99
CA THR A 319 3.88 42.73 -19.04
C THR A 319 3.43 42.32 -20.44
N GLY A 320 2.66 41.24 -20.61
CA GLY A 320 2.22 40.72 -21.92
C GLY A 320 0.76 41.04 -22.23
N ASP A 321 0.56 41.58 -23.40
CA ASP A 321 -0.72 41.96 -24.04
C ASP A 321 -1.33 40.76 -24.76
N ASP A 322 -1.65 39.63 -24.05
CA ASP A 322 -2.10 38.39 -24.69
C ASP A 322 -3.44 37.94 -24.17
N ILE A 323 -4.47 38.02 -25.03
CA ILE A 323 -5.82 37.47 -24.85
C ILE A 323 -5.76 35.96 -24.52
N HIS A 324 -4.80 35.24 -25.07
CA HIS A 324 -4.58 33.81 -24.85
C HIS A 324 -4.13 33.46 -23.42
N GLU A 325 -3.40 34.37 -22.74
CA GLU A 325 -3.01 34.16 -21.34
C GLU A 325 -4.20 34.34 -20.38
N ALA A 326 -5.09 35.29 -20.69
CA ALA A 326 -6.32 35.49 -19.90
C ALA A 326 -7.24 34.29 -19.96
N ASP A 327 -7.43 33.69 -21.15
CA ASP A 327 -8.25 32.47 -21.36
C ASP A 327 -7.64 31.28 -20.63
N THR A 328 -6.33 31.08 -20.72
CA THR A 328 -5.63 30.01 -20.02
C THR A 328 -5.72 30.16 -18.49
N ARG A 329 -5.61 31.39 -17.96
CA ARG A 329 -5.84 31.64 -16.52
C ARG A 329 -7.26 31.36 -16.10
N GLN A 330 -8.25 31.71 -16.90
CA GLN A 330 -9.65 31.45 -16.61
C GLN A 330 -9.95 29.93 -16.62
N GLU A 331 -9.36 29.18 -17.56
CA GLU A 331 -9.47 27.71 -17.59
C GLU A 331 -8.82 27.06 -16.36
N LEU A 332 -7.63 27.50 -15.95
CA LEU A 332 -6.93 27.00 -14.76
C LEU A 332 -7.66 27.37 -13.46
N MET A 333 -8.29 28.54 -13.38
CA MET A 333 -9.17 28.91 -12.27
C MET A 333 -10.41 28.00 -12.22
N SER A 334 -10.97 27.67 -13.39
CA SER A 334 -12.10 26.77 -13.51
C SER A 334 -11.76 25.33 -13.06
N LEU A 335 -10.49 24.91 -13.21
CA LEU A 335 -10.03 23.59 -12.81
C LEU A 335 -10.08 23.38 -11.29
N SER A 336 -9.68 24.39 -10.51
CA SER A 336 -9.76 24.32 -9.05
C SER A 336 -11.22 24.23 -8.55
N ALA A 337 -12.14 24.81 -9.28
CA ALA A 337 -13.59 24.74 -8.98
C ALA A 337 -14.19 23.37 -9.26
N ARG A 338 -13.50 22.49 -10.02
CA ARG A 338 -13.95 21.12 -10.30
C ARG A 338 -13.63 20.11 -9.21
N PHE A 339 -12.76 20.49 -8.25
CA PHE A 339 -12.61 19.69 -7.05
C PHE A 339 -13.87 19.83 -6.18
N GLY A 340 -14.51 18.70 -5.91
CA GLY A 340 -15.77 18.71 -5.13
C GLY A 340 -15.58 19.09 -3.67
N LEU A 341 -14.37 18.92 -3.14
CA LEU A 341 -13.98 19.37 -1.79
C LEU A 341 -12.63 20.08 -1.83
N THR A 342 -12.64 21.33 -1.39
CA THR A 342 -11.42 22.13 -1.27
C THR A 342 -11.15 22.48 0.18
N VAL A 343 -9.94 22.19 0.66
CA VAL A 343 -9.54 22.40 2.05
C VAL A 343 -8.28 23.26 2.10
N THR A 344 -8.36 24.36 2.87
CA THR A 344 -7.27 25.34 2.94
C THR A 344 -6.41 25.13 4.17
N PHE A 345 -5.10 25.02 3.97
CA PHE A 345 -4.06 24.93 5.01
C PHE A 345 -3.24 26.22 5.02
N GLN A 346 -3.75 27.23 5.70
CA GLN A 346 -3.06 28.52 5.82
C GLN A 346 -1.89 28.43 6.79
N ARG A 347 -0.90 29.31 6.61
CA ARG A 347 0.19 29.48 7.57
C ARG A 347 -0.36 29.71 8.97
N PRO A 348 0.16 29.02 10.01
CA PRO A 348 -0.39 29.16 11.35
C PRO A 348 -0.10 30.55 11.92
N GLU A 349 -1.10 31.16 12.53
CA GLU A 349 -0.94 32.29 13.41
C GLU A 349 -0.15 31.89 14.66
N LYS A 350 0.32 32.89 15.42
CA LYS A 350 1.18 32.69 16.59
C LYS A 350 0.58 31.65 17.56
N ALA A 351 -0.66 31.81 17.95
CA ALA A 351 -1.32 30.91 18.92
C ALA A 351 -1.41 29.46 18.41
N ARG A 352 -1.74 29.25 17.13
CA ARG A 352 -1.76 27.90 16.52
C ARG A 352 -0.35 27.31 16.45
N PHE A 353 0.68 28.10 16.14
CA PHE A 353 2.07 27.65 16.11
C PHE A 353 2.57 27.23 17.49
N GLU A 354 2.25 28.01 18.53
CA GLU A 354 2.57 27.69 19.93
C GLU A 354 1.90 26.39 20.40
N ASN A 355 0.63 26.18 20.03
CA ASN A 355 -0.07 24.92 20.32
C ASN A 355 0.57 23.73 19.61
N ILE A 356 0.98 23.89 18.35
CA ILE A 356 1.69 22.83 17.59
C ILE A 356 3.01 22.50 18.27
N LEU A 357 3.78 23.50 18.70
CA LEU A 357 5.05 23.31 19.40
C LEU A 357 4.86 22.58 20.73
N ALA A 358 3.87 23.00 21.52
CA ALA A 358 3.58 22.39 22.82
C ALA A 358 3.23 20.89 22.67
N GLU A 359 2.41 20.57 21.67
CA GLU A 359 2.01 19.17 21.43
C GLU A 359 3.17 18.32 20.90
N LEU A 360 3.98 18.86 19.98
CA LEU A 360 5.19 18.19 19.49
C LEU A 360 6.22 18.00 20.61
N ALA A 361 6.44 19.02 21.47
CA ALA A 361 7.35 18.90 22.60
C ALA A 361 6.93 17.77 23.56
N LYS A 362 5.63 17.64 23.81
CA LYS A 362 5.06 16.55 24.62
C LYS A 362 5.26 15.19 23.95
N GLN A 363 5.00 15.08 22.64
CA GLN A 363 5.16 13.84 21.86
C GLN A 363 6.62 13.35 21.86
N HIS A 364 7.58 14.28 21.78
CA HIS A 364 9.02 14.00 21.76
C HIS A 364 9.69 14.02 23.15
N GLY A 365 8.93 14.25 24.22
CA GLY A 365 9.47 14.25 25.59
C GLY A 365 10.50 15.34 25.86
N ILE A 366 10.34 16.51 25.24
CA ILE A 366 11.28 17.64 25.41
C ILE A 366 11.12 18.24 26.80
N ASP A 367 12.16 18.13 27.61
CA ASP A 367 12.24 18.67 28.96
C ASP A 367 12.84 20.10 28.94
N MET A 368 12.10 21.04 28.34
CA MET A 368 12.44 22.47 28.31
C MET A 368 11.24 23.28 28.80
N PRO A 369 11.45 24.30 29.68
CA PRO A 369 10.38 25.19 30.08
C PRO A 369 9.68 25.81 28.88
N MET A 370 8.34 25.83 28.90
CA MET A 370 7.53 26.21 27.74
C MET A 370 7.81 27.63 27.27
N ASP A 371 8.07 28.57 28.18
CA ASP A 371 8.43 29.95 27.85
C ASP A 371 9.74 30.03 27.07
N GLN A 372 10.76 29.26 27.46
CA GLN A 372 12.02 29.17 26.74
C GLN A 372 11.87 28.49 25.36
N LEU A 373 11.10 27.38 25.33
CA LEU A 373 10.81 26.66 24.11
C LEU A 373 10.17 27.59 23.07
N LEU A 374 9.15 28.35 23.46
CA LEU A 374 8.44 29.27 22.56
C LEU A 374 9.32 30.38 22.03
N VAL A 375 10.16 31.00 22.88
CA VAL A 375 11.09 32.06 22.47
C VAL A 375 12.12 31.52 21.47
N LYS A 376 12.73 30.37 21.75
CA LYS A 376 13.72 29.76 20.85
C LYS A 376 13.10 29.29 19.53
N ALA A 377 11.92 28.68 19.59
CA ALA A 377 11.19 28.24 18.41
C ALA A 377 10.76 29.40 17.50
N GLU A 378 10.35 30.54 18.08
CA GLU A 378 10.01 31.73 17.31
C GLU A 378 11.24 32.31 16.62
N ALA A 379 12.38 32.39 17.31
CA ALA A 379 13.65 32.82 16.73
C ALA A 379 14.10 31.88 15.61
N PHE A 380 13.88 30.57 15.77
CA PHE A 380 14.14 29.56 14.74
C PHE A 380 13.20 29.76 13.54
N ALA A 381 11.90 29.96 13.77
CA ALA A 381 10.91 30.17 12.73
C ALA A 381 11.21 31.42 11.88
N ILE A 382 11.64 32.53 12.51
CA ILE A 382 12.04 33.73 11.78
C ILE A 382 13.18 33.42 10.79
N ARG A 383 14.21 32.69 11.25
CA ARG A 383 15.35 32.31 10.38
C ARG A 383 14.97 31.32 9.29
N ALA A 384 13.97 30.44 9.55
CA ALA A 384 13.49 29.42 8.61
C ALA A 384 12.43 29.94 7.61
N GLY A 385 12.17 31.27 7.57
CA GLY A 385 11.23 31.88 6.62
C GLY A 385 9.77 31.91 7.10
N GLY A 386 9.52 31.65 8.38
CA GLY A 386 8.23 31.82 9.02
C GLY A 386 7.70 30.58 9.73
N ARG A 387 6.59 30.76 10.44
CA ARG A 387 5.93 29.72 11.21
C ARG A 387 5.30 28.69 10.28
N SER A 388 5.55 27.40 10.54
CA SER A 388 4.83 26.27 9.91
C SER A 388 4.99 25.01 10.78
N PRO A 389 4.10 24.01 10.67
CA PRO A 389 4.29 22.71 11.32
C PRO A 389 5.62 22.03 11.00
N ARG A 390 6.10 22.15 9.76
CA ARG A 390 7.43 21.63 9.36
C ARG A 390 8.54 22.30 10.16
N VAL A 391 8.51 23.61 10.31
CA VAL A 391 9.50 24.37 11.08
C VAL A 391 9.42 24.03 12.57
N ALA A 392 8.22 23.86 13.12
CA ALA A 392 8.02 23.42 14.50
C ALA A 392 8.64 22.03 14.73
N LYS A 393 8.36 21.06 13.84
CA LYS A 393 8.90 19.70 13.91
C LYS A 393 10.43 19.71 13.82
N GLN A 394 11.00 20.45 12.85
CA GLN A 394 12.46 20.56 12.71
C GLN A 394 13.12 21.15 13.95
N PHE A 395 12.49 22.14 14.58
CA PHE A 395 12.99 22.71 15.83
C PHE A 395 12.98 21.70 16.97
N ILE A 396 11.89 20.97 17.15
CA ILE A 396 11.75 19.93 18.19
C ILE A 396 12.76 18.79 17.98
N GLU A 397 12.94 18.32 16.74
CA GLU A 397 13.94 17.29 16.40
C GLU A 397 15.37 17.79 16.71
N GLN A 398 15.67 19.08 16.52
CA GLN A 398 16.96 19.66 16.90
C GLN A 398 17.12 19.77 18.43
N CYS A 399 16.04 20.00 19.18
CA CYS A 399 16.07 19.97 20.64
C CYS A 399 16.33 18.54 21.15
N GLU A 400 15.65 17.55 20.57
CA GLU A 400 15.82 16.12 20.88
C GLU A 400 17.27 15.66 20.62
N ALA A 401 17.84 16.09 19.49
CA ALA A 401 19.23 15.82 19.13
C ALA A 401 20.27 16.62 19.93
N GLY A 402 19.85 17.49 20.86
CA GLY A 402 20.74 18.32 21.68
C GLY A 402 21.45 19.45 20.92
N VAL A 403 21.02 19.74 19.68
CA VAL A 403 21.58 20.84 18.85
C VAL A 403 21.07 22.20 19.31
N GLN A 404 19.83 22.26 19.82
CA GLN A 404 19.21 23.44 20.40
C GLN A 404 19.10 23.22 21.92
N LYS A 405 20.07 23.75 22.68
CA LYS A 405 20.09 23.71 24.14
C LYS A 405 19.44 24.93 24.75
#